data_609009dfce84646777ccb568775380a0
#
_entry.id   609009dfce84646777ccb568775380a0
#
_cell.length_a   1.000
_cell.length_b   1.000
_cell.length_c   1.000
_cell.angle_alpha   90.00
_cell.angle_beta   90.00
_cell.angle_gamma   90.00
#
_symmetry.space_group_name_H-M   'P 1'
#
loop_
_entity.id
_entity.type
_entity.pdbx_description
1 polymer ?
#
loop_
_entity_poly.entity_id
_entity_poly.type
_entity_poly.pdbx_seq_one_letter_code
_entity_poly.pdbx_strand_id
1 'polypeptide(L)'
;MRHILLAALVLGCSLSQAVEVVLCGGVALRSWENLRGPAAHDNWWANFVRASTVYIDGALAKNPEKDILWLVYRPSYITRGKENQIDYIARIRETAGKRKIRFRFVDSADDAYKAINAAPRNKKDRITGFYYFGHSNPHAFMLDYSNSVMAASKAWMHEKDLATRINPAIFAPDAECWSYGCYTGRSMSKYWKDAFGVGLWGNLESTRYQPVGEGKLPAGAGEWVK
;
A
#
# COMPACT_ATOMS: atom_id res chain seq x y z
N MET A 1 38.26 -47.46 -24.49
CA MET A 1 36.91 -46.87 -24.39
C MET A 1 36.99 -45.60 -23.56
N ARG A 2 36.85 -44.42 -24.18
CA ARG A 2 36.92 -43.11 -23.52
C ARG A 2 35.49 -42.67 -23.20
N HIS A 3 35.13 -42.56 -21.91
CA HIS A 3 33.85 -42.03 -21.48
C HIS A 3 33.94 -40.47 -21.51
N ILE A 4 33.18 -39.87 -22.41
CA ILE A 4 32.97 -38.41 -22.46
C ILE A 4 31.84 -38.13 -21.49
N LEU A 5 32.16 -37.47 -20.34
CA LEU A 5 31.17 -36.90 -19.44
C LEU A 5 30.67 -35.58 -20.07
N LEU A 6 29.42 -35.57 -20.53
CA LEU A 6 28.72 -34.34 -20.90
C LEU A 6 28.24 -33.66 -19.62
N ALA A 7 28.93 -32.59 -19.19
CA ALA A 7 28.43 -31.72 -18.16
C ALA A 7 27.33 -30.82 -18.75
N ALA A 8 26.08 -31.09 -18.42
CA ALA A 8 24.97 -30.23 -18.76
C ALA A 8 25.05 -28.94 -17.91
N LEU A 9 25.45 -27.85 -18.55
CA LEU A 9 25.42 -26.51 -17.96
C LEU A 9 23.95 -26.06 -17.89
N VAL A 10 23.31 -26.25 -16.74
CA VAL A 10 21.99 -25.67 -16.47
C VAL A 10 22.19 -24.16 -16.28
N LEU A 11 22.04 -23.39 -17.36
CA LEU A 11 21.90 -21.96 -17.30
C LEU A 11 20.60 -21.65 -16.55
N GLY A 12 20.72 -21.39 -15.25
CA GLY A 12 19.63 -20.88 -14.43
C GLY A 12 19.19 -19.52 -14.94
N CYS A 13 18.26 -19.47 -15.88
CA CYS A 13 17.52 -18.26 -16.19
C CYS A 13 16.75 -17.88 -14.92
N SER A 14 17.30 -16.93 -14.14
CA SER A 14 16.51 -16.26 -13.11
C SER A 14 15.34 -15.56 -13.80
N LEU A 15 14.18 -16.18 -13.76
CA LEU A 15 12.94 -15.55 -14.20
C LEU A 15 12.76 -14.26 -13.39
N SER A 16 12.47 -13.17 -14.08
CA SER A 16 12.08 -11.90 -13.44
C SER A 16 10.88 -12.17 -12.55
N GLN A 17 11.00 -11.86 -11.25
CA GLN A 17 9.88 -12.02 -10.32
C GLN A 17 9.05 -10.73 -10.29
N ALA A 18 7.75 -10.91 -10.44
CA ALA A 18 6.77 -9.87 -10.25
C ALA A 18 6.51 -9.66 -8.76
N VAL A 19 6.56 -8.42 -8.29
CA VAL A 19 6.19 -8.08 -6.90
C VAL A 19 5.01 -7.10 -6.89
N GLU A 20 4.08 -7.31 -5.99
CA GLU A 20 3.04 -6.34 -5.70
C GLU A 20 3.32 -5.64 -4.37
N VAL A 21 3.20 -4.33 -4.36
CA VAL A 21 3.36 -3.51 -3.15
C VAL A 21 1.99 -3.05 -2.67
N VAL A 22 1.66 -3.39 -1.43
CA VAL A 22 0.47 -2.92 -0.74
C VAL A 22 0.90 -1.96 0.36
N LEU A 23 0.58 -0.68 0.22
CA LEU A 23 0.90 0.37 1.20
C LEU A 23 -0.35 0.72 2.00
N CYS A 24 -0.30 0.49 3.30
CA CYS A 24 -1.35 0.79 4.26
C CYS A 24 -0.97 2.01 5.09
N GLY A 25 -1.70 3.10 4.94
CA GLY A 25 -1.59 4.29 5.77
C GLY A 25 -2.19 4.09 7.17
N GLY A 26 -2.03 5.11 7.99
CA GLY A 26 -2.51 5.11 9.37
C GLY A 26 -3.90 5.71 9.51
N VAL A 27 -4.60 5.28 10.55
CA VAL A 27 -5.93 5.77 10.92
C VAL A 27 -5.85 7.04 11.77
N ALA A 28 -6.93 7.82 11.80
CA ALA A 28 -7.10 8.95 12.71
C ALA A 28 -7.22 8.50 14.17
N LEU A 29 -7.07 9.42 15.11
CA LEU A 29 -7.46 9.24 16.50
C LEU A 29 -8.99 9.12 16.60
N ARG A 30 -9.47 8.25 17.50
CA ARG A 30 -10.90 8.06 17.74
C ARG A 30 -11.55 9.36 18.25
N SER A 31 -10.82 10.14 19.05
CA SER A 31 -11.27 11.45 19.53
C SER A 31 -11.64 12.40 18.38
N TRP A 32 -10.90 12.38 17.28
CA TRP A 32 -11.21 13.17 16.09
C TRP A 32 -12.38 12.60 15.30
N GLU A 33 -12.44 11.28 15.16
CA GLU A 33 -13.54 10.63 14.45
C GLU A 33 -14.88 10.84 15.13
N ASN A 34 -14.92 10.89 16.46
CA ASN A 34 -16.13 11.20 17.22
C ASN A 34 -16.70 12.59 16.91
N LEU A 35 -15.87 13.54 16.44
CA LEU A 35 -16.30 14.88 16.03
C LEU A 35 -16.88 14.92 14.60
N ARG A 36 -16.64 13.89 13.79
CA ARG A 36 -17.08 13.82 12.39
C ARG A 36 -18.51 13.27 12.21
N GLY A 37 -19.11 12.75 13.26
CA GLY A 37 -20.44 12.16 13.22
C GLY A 37 -20.53 10.90 12.35
N PRO A 38 -21.67 10.68 11.66
CA PRO A 38 -21.93 9.43 10.92
C PRO A 38 -20.96 9.12 9.77
N ALA A 39 -20.26 10.14 9.27
CA ALA A 39 -19.27 9.97 8.19
C ALA A 39 -17.91 9.47 8.67
N ALA A 40 -17.75 9.26 9.98
CA ALA A 40 -16.49 8.82 10.60
C ALA A 40 -16.18 7.36 10.25
N HIS A 41 -15.32 7.15 9.27
CA HIS A 41 -14.95 5.80 8.83
C HIS A 41 -13.81 5.17 9.67
N ASP A 42 -13.00 5.99 10.38
CA ASP A 42 -11.91 5.51 11.23
C ASP A 42 -12.35 5.17 12.65
N ASN A 43 -13.64 5.18 12.95
CA ASN A 43 -14.16 4.58 14.17
C ASN A 43 -13.70 3.13 14.32
N TRP A 44 -13.58 2.43 13.21
CA TRP A 44 -12.95 1.13 13.18
C TRP A 44 -11.45 1.26 12.82
N TRP A 45 -10.59 1.05 13.81
CA TRP A 45 -9.14 1.15 13.68
C TRP A 45 -8.55 0.29 12.54
N ALA A 46 -9.22 -0.79 12.15
CA ALA A 46 -8.73 -1.75 11.19
C ALA A 46 -9.14 -1.46 9.74
N ASN A 47 -9.81 -0.34 9.44
CA ASN A 47 -10.30 -0.04 8.09
C ASN A 47 -9.28 -0.29 6.98
N PHE A 48 -8.11 0.35 7.07
CA PHE A 48 -7.08 0.24 6.03
C PHE A 48 -6.33 -1.09 6.09
N VAL A 49 -6.10 -1.62 7.29
CA VAL A 49 -5.53 -2.97 7.51
C VAL A 49 -6.45 -4.02 6.89
N ARG A 50 -7.76 -3.94 7.14
CA ARG A 50 -8.73 -4.89 6.60
C ARG A 50 -8.85 -4.77 5.09
N ALA A 51 -8.90 -3.54 4.55
CA ALA A 51 -8.92 -3.31 3.10
C ALA A 51 -7.68 -3.90 2.42
N SER A 52 -6.49 -3.68 3.00
CA SER A 52 -5.25 -4.31 2.54
C SER A 52 -5.35 -5.83 2.54
N THR A 53 -5.88 -6.43 3.62
CA THR A 53 -6.00 -7.90 3.68
C THR A 53 -7.07 -8.46 2.75
N VAL A 54 -8.16 -7.75 2.49
CA VAL A 54 -9.15 -8.14 1.46
C VAL A 54 -8.49 -8.23 0.09
N TYR A 55 -7.66 -7.23 -0.26
CA TYR A 55 -6.89 -7.28 -1.49
C TYR A 55 -5.91 -8.46 -1.50
N ILE A 56 -5.06 -8.58 -0.47
CA ILE A 56 -4.02 -9.61 -0.36
C ILE A 56 -4.62 -11.01 -0.45
N ASP A 57 -5.69 -11.28 0.29
CA ASP A 57 -6.36 -12.58 0.30
C ASP A 57 -6.94 -12.92 -1.07
N GLY A 58 -7.55 -11.94 -1.75
CA GLY A 58 -8.05 -12.10 -3.12
C GLY A 58 -6.94 -12.34 -4.14
N ALA A 59 -5.78 -11.70 -3.98
CA ALA A 59 -4.61 -11.91 -4.83
C ALA A 59 -3.99 -13.31 -4.62
N LEU A 60 -3.83 -13.74 -3.37
CA LEU A 60 -3.30 -15.06 -3.00
C LEU A 60 -4.26 -16.19 -3.37
N ALA A 61 -5.57 -15.97 -3.33
CA ALA A 61 -6.55 -16.95 -3.80
C ALA A 61 -6.42 -17.23 -5.31
N LYS A 62 -6.03 -16.22 -6.10
CA LYS A 62 -5.77 -16.36 -7.55
C LYS A 62 -4.38 -16.95 -7.84
N ASN A 63 -3.40 -16.60 -7.05
CA ASN A 63 -2.02 -17.09 -7.16
C ASN A 63 -1.37 -17.18 -5.76
N PRO A 64 -1.32 -18.39 -5.15
CA PRO A 64 -0.78 -18.59 -3.80
C PRO A 64 0.73 -18.28 -3.66
N GLU A 65 1.48 -18.29 -4.76
CA GLU A 65 2.92 -18.01 -4.80
C GLU A 65 3.23 -16.53 -5.18
N LYS A 66 2.21 -15.69 -5.24
CA LYS A 66 2.40 -14.28 -5.58
C LYS A 66 3.29 -13.59 -4.54
N ASP A 67 4.35 -12.89 -5.00
CA ASP A 67 5.21 -12.10 -4.12
C ASP A 67 4.53 -10.76 -3.80
N ILE A 68 4.05 -10.64 -2.58
CA ILE A 68 3.40 -9.43 -2.08
C ILE A 68 4.23 -8.85 -0.94
N LEU A 69 4.56 -7.55 -1.03
CA LEU A 69 5.14 -6.77 0.04
C LEU A 69 4.07 -5.87 0.67
N TRP A 70 3.66 -6.20 1.89
CA TRP A 70 2.73 -5.39 2.64
C TRP A 70 3.48 -4.43 3.57
N LEU A 71 3.35 -3.14 3.31
CA LEU A 71 3.92 -2.04 4.08
C LEU A 71 2.81 -1.39 4.92
N VAL A 72 3.02 -1.24 6.23
CA VAL A 72 2.03 -0.63 7.12
C VAL A 72 2.68 0.51 7.90
N TYR A 73 2.09 1.69 7.85
CA TYR A 73 2.56 2.85 8.60
C TYR A 73 2.27 2.66 10.09
N ARG A 74 3.34 2.45 10.88
CA ARG A 74 3.26 2.02 12.28
C ARG A 74 2.85 3.11 13.27
N PRO A 75 3.35 4.37 13.19
CA PRO A 75 3.16 5.36 14.25
C PRO A 75 1.69 5.66 14.57
N SER A 76 0.83 5.74 13.55
CA SER A 76 -0.62 5.96 13.76
C SER A 76 -1.27 4.86 14.58
N TYR A 77 -0.91 3.59 14.34
CA TYR A 77 -1.47 2.47 15.09
C TYR A 77 -0.94 2.40 16.52
N ILE A 78 0.30 2.86 16.77
CA ILE A 78 0.81 3.06 18.14
C ILE A 78 0.00 4.13 18.86
N THR A 79 -0.22 5.30 18.22
CA THR A 79 -0.95 6.42 18.81
C THR A 79 -2.40 6.05 19.08
N ARG A 80 -3.08 5.43 18.11
CA ARG A 80 -4.45 4.93 18.26
C ARG A 80 -4.54 3.80 19.30
N GLY A 81 -3.51 2.97 19.39
CA GLY A 81 -3.42 1.90 20.38
C GLY A 81 -3.32 2.43 21.80
N LYS A 82 -2.56 3.49 22.03
CA LYS A 82 -2.49 4.20 23.31
C LYS A 82 -3.85 4.79 23.69
N GLU A 83 -4.54 5.44 22.76
CA GLU A 83 -5.88 6.00 22.98
C GLU A 83 -6.90 4.93 23.38
N ASN A 84 -6.85 3.76 22.77
CA ASN A 84 -7.80 2.67 22.97
C ASN A 84 -7.32 1.62 24.00
N GLN A 85 -6.11 1.76 24.57
CA GLN A 85 -5.47 0.78 25.47
C GLN A 85 -5.36 -0.63 24.86
N ILE A 86 -5.02 -0.70 23.57
CA ILE A 86 -4.92 -1.95 22.78
C ILE A 86 -3.61 -1.94 22.00
N ASP A 87 -2.89 -3.07 22.02
CA ASP A 87 -1.73 -3.27 21.17
C ASP A 87 -2.15 -3.64 19.73
N TYR A 88 -2.38 -2.61 18.90
CA TYR A 88 -2.68 -2.80 17.48
C TYR A 88 -1.49 -3.29 16.68
N ILE A 89 -0.27 -3.03 17.14
CA ILE A 89 0.94 -3.50 16.46
C ILE A 89 1.02 -5.02 16.53
N ALA A 90 0.77 -5.61 17.68
CA ALA A 90 0.70 -7.07 17.83
C ALA A 90 -0.40 -7.67 16.94
N ARG A 91 -1.59 -7.07 16.90
CA ARG A 91 -2.71 -7.53 16.07
C ARG A 91 -2.40 -7.48 14.57
N ILE A 92 -1.71 -6.44 14.11
CA ILE A 92 -1.31 -6.31 12.71
C ILE A 92 -0.25 -7.36 12.36
N ARG A 93 0.75 -7.59 13.24
CA ARG A 93 1.75 -8.65 13.06
C ARG A 93 1.11 -10.04 12.98
N GLU A 94 0.19 -10.34 13.88
CA GLU A 94 -0.56 -11.60 13.84
C GLU A 94 -1.33 -11.75 12.52
N THR A 95 -1.98 -10.66 12.08
CA THR A 95 -2.71 -10.63 10.81
C THR A 95 -1.80 -10.90 9.62
N ALA A 96 -0.60 -10.33 9.60
CA ALA A 96 0.40 -10.57 8.57
C ALA A 96 0.94 -12.01 8.63
N GLY A 97 1.22 -12.53 9.82
CA GLY A 97 1.76 -13.88 10.03
C GLY A 97 0.84 -15.03 9.58
N LYS A 98 -0.46 -14.75 9.41
CA LYS A 98 -1.43 -15.71 8.84
C LYS A 98 -1.32 -15.87 7.31
N ARG A 99 -0.45 -15.09 6.65
CA ARG A 99 -0.32 -15.01 5.19
C ARG A 99 1.12 -15.26 4.76
N LYS A 100 1.31 -15.95 3.66
CA LYS A 100 2.63 -16.20 3.08
C LYS A 100 3.05 -14.98 2.23
N ILE A 101 3.37 -13.85 2.90
CA ILE A 101 3.74 -12.58 2.26
C ILE A 101 4.96 -11.96 2.94
N ARG A 102 5.60 -11.00 2.27
CA ARG A 102 6.56 -10.11 2.90
C ARG A 102 5.82 -9.01 3.64
N PHE A 103 6.19 -8.79 4.89
CA PHE A 103 5.56 -7.77 5.74
C PHE A 103 6.61 -6.87 6.37
N ARG A 104 6.34 -5.56 6.37
CA ARG A 104 7.19 -4.58 7.05
C ARG A 104 6.37 -3.42 7.57
N PHE A 105 6.65 -2.97 8.79
CA PHE A 105 6.26 -1.65 9.25
C PHE A 105 7.16 -0.57 8.65
N VAL A 106 6.58 0.60 8.36
CA VAL A 106 7.29 1.82 7.99
C VAL A 106 6.94 2.93 8.98
N ASP A 107 7.93 3.76 9.33
CA ASP A 107 7.80 4.75 10.40
C ASP A 107 7.77 6.20 9.91
N SER A 108 8.05 6.42 8.64
CA SER A 108 8.03 7.73 7.99
C SER A 108 7.75 7.59 6.50
N ALA A 109 7.49 8.70 5.82
CA ALA A 109 7.41 8.72 4.36
C ALA A 109 8.74 8.29 3.71
N ASP A 110 9.88 8.71 4.28
CA ASP A 110 11.21 8.31 3.83
C ASP A 110 11.43 6.80 3.92
N ASP A 111 10.97 6.18 5.00
CA ASP A 111 11.04 4.74 5.16
C ASP A 111 10.13 4.01 4.16
N ALA A 112 8.95 4.56 3.87
CA ALA A 112 8.06 4.04 2.85
C ALA A 112 8.70 4.11 1.45
N TYR A 113 9.28 5.26 1.05
CA TYR A 113 10.01 5.39 -0.21
C TYR A 113 11.16 4.38 -0.33
N LYS A 114 11.97 4.23 0.72
CA LYS A 114 13.07 3.25 0.77
C LYS A 114 12.55 1.81 0.64
N ALA A 115 11.45 1.49 1.32
CA ALA A 115 10.86 0.16 1.27
C ALA A 115 10.28 -0.17 -0.12
N ILE A 116 9.64 0.80 -0.79
CA ILE A 116 9.13 0.64 -2.16
C ILE A 116 10.30 0.42 -3.13
N ASN A 117 11.36 1.23 -3.04
CA ASN A 117 12.55 1.05 -3.89
C ASN A 117 13.25 -0.30 -3.68
N ALA A 118 13.15 -0.87 -2.49
CA ALA A 118 13.73 -2.17 -2.14
C ALA A 118 12.73 -3.35 -2.36
N ALA A 119 11.53 -3.09 -2.89
CA ALA A 119 10.55 -4.15 -3.13
C ALA A 119 11.03 -5.21 -4.13
N PRO A 120 11.63 -4.85 -5.29
CA PRO A 120 12.32 -5.81 -6.16
C PRO A 120 13.52 -6.44 -5.44
N ARG A 121 13.63 -7.78 -5.47
CA ARG A 121 14.73 -8.51 -4.79
C ARG A 121 16.03 -8.47 -5.58
N ASN A 122 15.93 -8.27 -6.87
CA ASN A 122 17.07 -8.16 -7.78
C ASN A 122 16.77 -7.17 -8.92
N LYS A 123 17.79 -6.86 -9.73
CA LYS A 123 17.69 -5.86 -10.81
C LYS A 123 16.71 -6.23 -11.94
N LYS A 124 16.32 -7.49 -12.06
CA LYS A 124 15.38 -7.95 -13.09
C LYS A 124 13.93 -7.91 -12.60
N ASP A 125 13.71 -7.96 -11.30
CA ASP A 125 12.37 -7.92 -10.72
C ASP A 125 11.71 -6.56 -10.93
N ARG A 126 10.39 -6.55 -11.05
CA ARG A 126 9.61 -5.32 -11.24
C ARG A 126 8.39 -5.33 -10.33
N ILE A 127 7.97 -4.14 -9.94
CA ILE A 127 6.66 -3.93 -9.31
C ILE A 127 5.62 -4.02 -10.41
N THR A 128 4.77 -5.05 -10.34
CA THR A 128 3.66 -5.27 -11.26
C THR A 128 2.33 -4.80 -10.71
N GLY A 129 2.29 -4.43 -9.43
CA GLY A 129 1.11 -3.84 -8.80
C GLY A 129 1.48 -2.94 -7.62
N PHE A 130 0.78 -1.81 -7.50
CA PHE A 130 0.86 -0.92 -6.36
C PHE A 130 -0.54 -0.58 -5.86
N TYR A 131 -0.80 -0.79 -4.57
CA TYR A 131 -2.13 -0.60 -3.98
C TYR A 131 -1.99 0.21 -2.71
N TYR A 132 -2.60 1.39 -2.68
CA TYR A 132 -2.63 2.27 -1.52
C TYR A 132 -3.98 2.22 -0.81
N PHE A 133 -3.97 1.98 0.50
CA PHE A 133 -5.13 2.04 1.39
C PHE A 133 -4.83 3.01 2.52
N GLY A 134 -5.52 4.13 2.57
CA GLY A 134 -5.24 5.16 3.56
C GLY A 134 -5.92 6.49 3.25
N HIS A 135 -5.67 7.47 4.12
CA HIS A 135 -6.07 8.84 3.88
C HIS A 135 -5.25 9.48 2.76
N SER A 136 -5.87 10.39 2.05
CA SER A 136 -5.22 11.19 1.01
C SER A 136 -5.98 12.49 0.78
N ASN A 137 -5.33 13.37 0.05
CA ASN A 137 -5.92 14.50 -0.63
C ASN A 137 -5.54 14.42 -2.12
N PRO A 138 -5.93 15.39 -2.98
CA PRO A 138 -5.58 15.35 -4.40
C PRO A 138 -4.07 15.22 -4.68
N HIS A 139 -3.20 15.66 -3.76
CA HIS A 139 -1.77 15.87 -3.98
C HIS A 139 -0.87 14.92 -3.18
N ALA A 140 -1.39 14.20 -2.19
CA ALA A 140 -0.55 13.38 -1.31
C ALA A 140 -1.27 12.15 -0.74
N PHE A 141 -0.54 11.05 -0.60
CA PHE A 141 -0.88 9.96 0.30
C PHE A 141 -0.52 10.38 1.73
N MET A 142 -1.52 10.45 2.59
CA MET A 142 -1.37 10.89 3.98
C MET A 142 -1.17 9.68 4.87
N LEU A 143 0.10 9.33 5.15
CA LEU A 143 0.43 8.13 5.91
C LEU A 143 0.09 8.27 7.39
N ASP A 144 0.24 9.47 7.96
CA ASP A 144 -0.13 9.78 9.34
C ASP A 144 -1.35 10.69 9.38
N TYR A 145 -2.38 10.25 10.07
CA TYR A 145 -3.60 11.04 10.34
C TYR A 145 -3.96 11.01 11.84
N SER A 146 -3.01 10.59 12.69
CA SER A 146 -3.21 10.39 14.13
C SER A 146 -2.63 11.49 15.00
N ASN A 147 -2.33 12.68 14.41
CA ASN A 147 -1.82 13.79 15.18
C ASN A 147 -2.88 14.32 16.17
N SER A 148 -2.48 14.56 17.41
CA SER A 148 -3.32 15.20 18.43
C SER A 148 -3.68 16.65 18.12
N VAL A 149 -2.95 17.30 17.20
CA VAL A 149 -3.25 18.66 16.74
C VAL A 149 -4.09 18.58 15.47
N MET A 150 -5.42 18.69 15.62
CA MET A 150 -6.39 18.80 14.52
C MET A 150 -6.28 17.72 13.43
N ALA A 151 -5.84 16.52 13.78
CA ALA A 151 -5.58 15.43 12.83
C ALA A 151 -4.64 15.81 11.67
N ALA A 152 -3.77 16.79 11.84
CA ALA A 152 -2.80 17.17 10.82
C ALA A 152 -1.87 16.01 10.50
N SER A 153 -1.66 15.71 9.22
CA SER A 153 -0.70 14.68 8.82
C SER A 153 0.73 15.12 9.09
N LYS A 154 1.53 14.24 9.68
CA LYS A 154 2.97 14.43 9.90
C LYS A 154 3.83 13.65 8.91
N ALA A 155 3.23 12.74 8.16
CA ALA A 155 3.91 11.94 7.16
C ALA A 155 3.03 11.80 5.92
N TRP A 156 3.51 12.29 4.82
CA TRP A 156 2.84 12.19 3.53
C TRP A 156 3.84 11.92 2.41
N MET A 157 3.36 11.27 1.36
CA MET A 157 4.07 11.09 0.11
C MET A 157 3.44 12.04 -0.90
N HIS A 158 4.09 13.17 -1.15
CA HIS A 158 3.58 14.21 -2.04
C HIS A 158 3.85 13.86 -3.51
N GLU A 159 2.91 14.17 -4.40
CA GLU A 159 3.00 13.88 -5.83
C GLU A 159 4.27 14.41 -6.49
N LYS A 160 4.75 15.59 -6.09
CA LYS A 160 5.97 16.22 -6.64
C LYS A 160 7.26 15.51 -6.21
N ASP A 161 7.20 14.69 -5.16
CA ASP A 161 8.38 13.97 -4.65
C ASP A 161 8.53 12.59 -5.29
N LEU A 162 7.49 12.06 -5.94
CA LEU A 162 7.45 10.69 -6.45
C LEU A 162 8.62 10.38 -7.37
N ALA A 163 8.82 11.21 -8.43
CA ALA A 163 9.85 10.99 -9.44
C ALA A 163 11.29 11.09 -8.90
N THR A 164 11.49 11.84 -7.79
CA THR A 164 12.81 12.02 -7.18
C THR A 164 13.09 11.02 -6.07
N ARG A 165 12.04 10.44 -5.47
CA ARG A 165 12.15 9.55 -4.30
C ARG A 165 11.97 8.07 -4.63
N ILE A 166 11.29 7.75 -5.73
CA ILE A 166 11.09 6.38 -6.20
C ILE A 166 11.73 6.25 -7.58
N ASN A 167 12.56 5.20 -7.75
CA ASN A 167 13.17 4.90 -9.03
C ASN A 167 12.11 4.41 -10.04
N PRO A 168 11.85 5.13 -11.15
CA PRO A 168 10.84 4.71 -12.13
C PRO A 168 11.09 3.32 -12.72
N ALA A 169 12.35 2.94 -12.87
CA ALA A 169 12.74 1.68 -13.51
C ALA A 169 12.34 0.42 -12.72
N ILE A 170 11.85 0.57 -11.48
CA ILE A 170 11.37 -0.59 -10.71
C ILE A 170 9.95 -1.02 -11.07
N PHE A 171 9.18 -0.20 -11.80
CA PHE A 171 7.84 -0.57 -12.25
C PHE A 171 7.88 -1.33 -13.57
N ALA A 172 7.01 -2.33 -13.70
CA ALA A 172 6.74 -2.97 -14.97
C ALA A 172 5.92 -2.02 -15.86
N PRO A 173 6.10 -2.02 -17.20
CA PRO A 173 5.36 -1.13 -18.10
C PRO A 173 3.84 -1.32 -18.05
N ASP A 174 3.39 -2.51 -17.66
CA ASP A 174 2.00 -2.93 -17.53
C ASP A 174 1.53 -2.99 -16.07
N ALA A 175 2.26 -2.36 -15.14
CA ALA A 175 1.93 -2.38 -13.73
C ALA A 175 0.52 -1.85 -13.46
N GLU A 176 -0.23 -2.58 -12.63
CA GLU A 176 -1.57 -2.19 -12.20
C GLU A 176 -1.50 -1.45 -10.87
N CYS A 177 -1.75 -0.13 -10.89
CA CYS A 177 -1.65 0.72 -9.71
C CYS A 177 -3.00 1.30 -9.32
N TRP A 178 -3.36 1.19 -8.03
CA TRP A 178 -4.62 1.68 -7.47
C TRP A 178 -4.40 2.47 -6.19
N SER A 179 -5.06 3.60 -6.10
CA SER A 179 -5.18 4.36 -4.86
C SER A 179 -6.63 4.33 -4.37
N TYR A 180 -6.85 3.72 -3.22
CA TYR A 180 -8.11 3.79 -2.49
C TYR A 180 -8.15 4.96 -1.49
N GLY A 181 -7.27 5.94 -1.67
CA GLY A 181 -7.32 7.22 -0.99
C GLY A 181 -8.33 8.18 -1.66
N CYS A 182 -8.85 9.14 -0.89
CA CYS A 182 -9.80 10.13 -1.37
C CYS A 182 -9.15 11.12 -2.35
N TYR A 183 -9.83 11.49 -3.42
CA TYR A 183 -9.50 12.55 -4.37
C TYR A 183 -8.20 12.35 -5.16
N THR A 184 -7.57 11.20 -5.11
CA THR A 184 -6.28 10.96 -5.78
C THR A 184 -6.37 11.00 -7.32
N GLY A 185 -7.54 10.80 -7.89
CA GLY A 185 -7.82 10.97 -9.33
C GLY A 185 -7.70 12.42 -9.82
N ARG A 186 -7.78 13.42 -8.92
CA ARG A 186 -7.76 14.84 -9.31
C ARG A 186 -6.38 15.36 -9.72
N SER A 187 -5.30 14.85 -9.11
CA SER A 187 -3.94 15.29 -9.36
C SER A 187 -2.92 14.14 -9.27
N MET A 188 -2.90 13.37 -8.17
CA MET A 188 -1.93 12.32 -7.91
C MET A 188 -1.81 11.33 -9.08
N SER A 189 -2.93 10.92 -9.71
CA SER A 189 -2.93 9.97 -10.84
C SER A 189 -2.12 10.49 -12.01
N LYS A 190 -2.24 11.78 -12.34
CA LYS A 190 -1.45 12.40 -13.40
C LYS A 190 0.05 12.42 -13.06
N TYR A 191 0.41 12.91 -11.87
CA TYR A 191 1.81 12.96 -11.43
C TYR A 191 2.44 11.57 -11.32
N TRP A 192 1.68 10.57 -10.92
CA TRP A 192 2.12 9.18 -10.90
C TRP A 192 2.47 8.67 -12.28
N LYS A 193 1.59 8.93 -13.27
CA LYS A 193 1.83 8.55 -14.67
C LYS A 193 3.05 9.27 -15.25
N ASP A 194 3.18 10.56 -14.98
CA ASP A 194 4.33 11.37 -15.42
C ASP A 194 5.65 10.86 -14.80
N ALA A 195 5.61 10.41 -13.53
CA ALA A 195 6.79 9.93 -12.82
C ALA A 195 7.22 8.52 -13.25
N PHE A 196 6.27 7.61 -13.49
CA PHE A 196 6.56 6.16 -13.62
C PHE A 196 6.20 5.58 -14.99
N GLY A 197 5.56 6.33 -15.87
CA GLY A 197 5.09 5.84 -17.17
C GLY A 197 3.91 4.89 -17.10
N VAL A 198 3.41 4.56 -15.89
CA VAL A 198 2.26 3.69 -15.64
C VAL A 198 1.15 4.46 -14.94
N GLY A 199 -0.11 4.17 -15.27
CA GLY A 199 -1.24 4.90 -14.70
C GLY A 199 -1.59 4.42 -13.30
N LEU A 200 -2.07 5.35 -12.46
CA LEU A 200 -2.64 5.07 -11.15
C LEU A 200 -4.15 5.30 -11.19
N TRP A 201 -4.94 4.27 -10.93
CA TRP A 201 -6.37 4.46 -10.71
C TRP A 201 -6.61 5.22 -9.42
N GLY A 202 -7.27 6.36 -9.50
CA GLY A 202 -7.65 7.21 -8.36
C GLY A 202 -9.08 7.70 -8.50
N ASN A 203 -9.76 7.89 -7.38
CA ASN A 203 -11.13 8.42 -7.39
C ASN A 203 -11.14 9.96 -7.42
N LEU A 204 -12.05 10.55 -8.19
CA LEU A 204 -12.22 11.99 -8.25
C LEU A 204 -12.83 12.58 -6.97
N GLU A 205 -13.47 11.73 -6.16
CA GLU A 205 -14.11 12.08 -4.90
C GLU A 205 -13.59 11.23 -3.73
N SER A 206 -14.36 11.17 -2.65
CA SER A 206 -14.02 10.37 -1.49
C SER A 206 -14.12 8.87 -1.77
N THR A 207 -13.38 8.07 -1.01
CA THR A 207 -13.45 6.62 -1.03
C THR A 207 -14.14 6.13 0.23
N ARG A 208 -15.09 5.21 0.07
CA ARG A 208 -15.91 4.65 1.13
C ARG A 208 -15.38 3.29 1.55
N TYR A 209 -15.13 3.11 2.85
CA TYR A 209 -14.58 1.87 3.40
C TYR A 209 -15.63 0.94 4.03
N GLN A 210 -16.92 1.31 4.02
CA GLN A 210 -18.00 0.45 4.53
C GLN A 210 -18.04 -0.95 3.88
N PRO A 211 -17.82 -1.11 2.55
CA PRO A 211 -17.82 -2.42 1.91
C PRO A 211 -16.75 -3.39 2.44
N VAL A 212 -15.71 -2.87 3.09
CA VAL A 212 -14.63 -3.67 3.65
C VAL A 212 -15.13 -4.61 4.77
N GLY A 213 -16.16 -4.20 5.51
CA GLY A 213 -16.85 -5.04 6.49
C GLY A 213 -17.46 -6.30 5.87
N GLU A 214 -17.86 -6.24 4.59
CA GLU A 214 -18.43 -7.35 3.82
C GLU A 214 -17.35 -8.13 3.04
N GLY A 215 -16.06 -7.86 3.26
CA GLY A 215 -14.98 -8.51 2.52
C GLY A 215 -14.78 -7.99 1.10
N LYS A 216 -15.32 -6.81 0.77
CA LYS A 216 -15.15 -6.14 -0.53
C LYS A 216 -14.10 -5.04 -0.44
N LEU A 217 -13.50 -4.67 -1.58
CA LEU A 217 -12.61 -3.50 -1.64
C LEU A 217 -13.40 -2.19 -1.42
N PRO A 218 -12.72 -1.11 -1.00
CA PRO A 218 -13.36 0.19 -0.86
C PRO A 218 -13.97 0.66 -2.18
N ALA A 219 -15.09 1.37 -2.10
CA ALA A 219 -15.81 1.91 -3.25
C ALA A 219 -15.58 3.42 -3.41
N GLY A 220 -15.42 3.90 -4.63
CA GLY A 220 -15.40 5.34 -4.92
C GLY A 220 -16.78 5.98 -4.78
N ALA A 221 -16.85 7.22 -4.30
CA ALA A 221 -18.08 8.02 -4.34
C ALA A 221 -18.27 8.70 -5.71
N GLY A 222 -17.19 8.89 -6.46
CA GLY A 222 -17.19 9.45 -7.81
C GLY A 222 -16.54 8.50 -8.82
N GLU A 223 -16.19 9.05 -9.96
CA GLU A 223 -15.55 8.33 -11.06
C GLU A 223 -14.12 7.93 -10.70
N TRP A 224 -13.69 6.75 -11.16
CA TRP A 224 -12.32 6.29 -11.15
C TRP A 224 -11.64 6.70 -12.45
N VAL A 225 -10.51 7.38 -12.34
CA VAL A 225 -9.68 7.82 -13.48
C VAL A 225 -8.25 7.28 -13.34
N LYS A 226 -7.55 7.20 -14.50
CA LYS A 226 -6.18 6.64 -14.56
C LYS A 226 -5.22 7.57 -15.31
#